data_0875938183e3c5032745ba2a161a5af4
#
_entry.id   0875938183e3c5032745ba2a161a5af4
#
_cell.length_a   1.000
_cell.length_b   1.000
_cell.length_c   1.000
_cell.angle_alpha   90.00
_cell.angle_beta   90.00
_cell.angle_gamma   90.00
#
_symmetry.space_group_name_H-M   'P 1'
#
loop_
_entity.id
_entity.type
_entity.pdbx_description
1 polymer ?
#
loop_
_entity_poly.entity_id
_entity_poly.type
_entity_poly.pdbx_seq_one_letter_code
_entity_poly.pdbx_strand_id
1 'polypeptide(L)'
;MRLDLFKEQVAEAGKPLQPTGERSYFGLSGFHTCQRNLYYKAKGTPRKPIESRVYRIFQQGHDIEDQTIGLLKQVPNILIEEVDPETGRQFEVQFYGGHIKGHFDFRCRSEYYFGETTRKLGEIKSANDKNFKMYEKKGVQQTNETYYAQVQCYMHGTQNNEHWKDHALTQCLFIVFNKNTAELYIEMIDYNKAEAEHYLECFKNALQAPELPEKYSDNPTFYICRFCDFAEYCHKDKSIELEKIKQCKHIQPNMTSGNWFCTKTDCEFYKQQVGGLTEKCQSISQ
;
A
#
# COMPACT_ATOMS: atom_id res chain seq x y z
N MET A 1 -7.50 -29.19 33.90
CA MET A 1 -6.98 -27.90 33.38
C MET A 1 -7.34 -27.84 31.91
N ARG A 2 -7.96 -26.74 31.43
CA ARG A 2 -8.41 -26.61 30.02
C ARG A 2 -7.34 -25.86 29.17
N LEU A 3 -6.12 -26.36 29.20
CA LEU A 3 -4.98 -25.67 28.56
C LEU A 3 -5.14 -25.58 27.04
N ASP A 4 -5.72 -26.60 26.41
CA ASP A 4 -5.87 -26.59 24.93
C ASP A 4 -6.92 -25.56 24.50
N LEU A 5 -8.04 -25.44 25.20
CA LEU A 5 -9.00 -24.38 24.97
C LEU A 5 -8.38 -22.99 25.17
N PHE A 6 -7.53 -22.82 26.19
CA PHE A 6 -6.82 -21.56 26.42
C PHE A 6 -5.86 -21.23 25.27
N LYS A 7 -5.11 -22.22 24.76
CA LYS A 7 -4.20 -22.04 23.59
C LYS A 7 -4.99 -21.61 22.34
N GLU A 8 -6.15 -22.22 22.08
CA GLU A 8 -7.02 -21.83 20.97
C GLU A 8 -7.50 -20.38 21.10
N GLN A 9 -7.95 -19.98 22.29
CA GLN A 9 -8.37 -18.60 22.53
C GLN A 9 -7.23 -17.60 22.37
N VAL A 10 -6.03 -17.92 22.87
CA VAL A 10 -4.85 -17.08 22.68
C VAL A 10 -4.44 -17.02 21.19
N ALA A 11 -4.55 -18.13 20.46
CA ALA A 11 -4.26 -18.15 19.03
C ALA A 11 -5.20 -17.23 18.23
N GLU A 12 -6.46 -17.11 18.64
CA GLU A 12 -7.45 -16.23 18.02
C GLU A 12 -7.40 -14.77 18.53
N ALA A 13 -6.67 -14.52 19.62
CA ALA A 13 -6.52 -13.17 20.15
C ALA A 13 -5.77 -12.23 19.20
N GLY A 14 -6.05 -10.93 19.31
CA GLY A 14 -5.42 -9.89 18.51
C GLY A 14 -6.15 -9.56 17.20
N LYS A 15 -7.28 -10.23 16.91
CA LYS A 15 -8.17 -9.73 15.86
C LYS A 15 -8.83 -8.44 16.34
N PRO A 16 -8.90 -7.38 15.51
CA PRO A 16 -9.71 -6.22 15.85
C PRO A 16 -11.17 -6.65 16.04
N LEU A 17 -11.83 -6.07 17.04
CA LEU A 17 -13.24 -6.36 17.37
C LEU A 17 -14.20 -5.99 16.23
N GLN A 18 -13.78 -5.07 15.37
CA GLN A 18 -14.48 -4.76 14.12
C GLN A 18 -13.47 -4.82 12.97
N PRO A 19 -13.87 -5.28 11.78
CA PRO A 19 -13.04 -5.15 10.60
C PRO A 19 -12.67 -3.66 10.47
N THR A 20 -11.39 -3.35 10.41
CA THR A 20 -10.96 -2.01 9.99
C THR A 20 -11.62 -1.75 8.66
N GLY A 21 -12.44 -0.70 8.56
CA GLY A 21 -13.24 -0.40 7.38
C GLY A 21 -12.42 -0.55 6.10
N GLU A 22 -12.99 -1.12 5.06
CA GLU A 22 -12.31 -1.24 3.78
C GLU A 22 -11.85 0.17 3.34
N ARG A 23 -10.56 0.31 3.07
CA ARG A 23 -10.01 1.57 2.57
C ARG A 23 -10.74 1.95 1.29
N SER A 24 -11.24 3.17 1.20
CA SER A 24 -11.89 3.70 -0.01
C SER A 24 -10.90 3.89 -1.18
N TYR A 25 -9.62 3.82 -0.91
CA TYR A 25 -8.53 4.06 -1.84
C TYR A 25 -7.60 2.84 -1.97
N PHE A 26 -6.84 2.80 -3.05
CA PHE A 26 -5.80 1.81 -3.28
C PHE A 26 -4.48 2.31 -2.66
N GLY A 27 -3.98 1.63 -1.63
CA GLY A 27 -2.72 1.99 -0.98
C GLY A 27 -1.49 1.69 -1.84
N LEU A 28 -0.53 2.62 -1.90
CA LEU A 28 0.74 2.44 -2.63
C LEU A 28 1.54 1.23 -2.15
N SER A 29 1.45 0.88 -0.86
CA SER A 29 2.04 -0.36 -0.31
C SER A 29 1.44 -1.64 -0.91
N GLY A 30 0.34 -1.51 -1.67
CA GLY A 30 -0.32 -2.62 -2.34
C GLY A 30 0.18 -2.90 -3.75
N PHE A 31 1.27 -2.25 -4.23
CA PHE A 31 1.83 -2.56 -5.55
C PHE A 31 2.09 -4.06 -5.73
N HIS A 32 1.89 -4.53 -6.95
CA HIS A 32 2.13 -5.93 -7.30
C HIS A 32 2.41 -6.05 -8.80
N THR A 33 3.38 -6.85 -9.16
CA THR A 33 3.77 -7.07 -10.56
C THR A 33 2.67 -7.70 -11.43
N CYS A 34 1.75 -8.44 -10.82
CA CYS A 34 0.61 -9.02 -11.52
C CYS A 34 -0.51 -7.99 -11.69
N GLN A 35 -0.80 -7.57 -12.92
CA GLN A 35 -1.86 -6.61 -13.26
C GLN A 35 -3.25 -7.10 -12.83
N ARG A 36 -3.51 -8.40 -12.89
CA ARG A 36 -4.76 -8.99 -12.41
C ARG A 36 -4.92 -8.85 -10.89
N ASN A 37 -3.83 -8.95 -10.12
CA ASN A 37 -3.86 -8.70 -8.68
C ASN A 37 -4.20 -7.23 -8.39
N LEU A 38 -3.56 -6.30 -9.10
CA LEU A 38 -3.86 -4.86 -8.99
C LEU A 38 -5.33 -4.57 -9.36
N TYR A 39 -5.84 -5.20 -10.42
CA TYR A 39 -7.24 -5.08 -10.83
C TYR A 39 -8.20 -5.52 -9.72
N TYR A 40 -8.00 -6.70 -9.14
CA TYR A 40 -8.86 -7.18 -8.05
C TYR A 40 -8.85 -6.21 -6.85
N LYS A 41 -7.68 -5.69 -6.48
CA LYS A 41 -7.55 -4.68 -5.42
C LYS A 41 -8.29 -3.38 -5.80
N ALA A 42 -8.08 -2.86 -7.00
CA ALA A 42 -8.70 -1.63 -7.49
C ALA A 42 -10.24 -1.73 -7.52
N LYS A 43 -10.76 -2.89 -7.92
CA LYS A 43 -12.20 -3.15 -7.99
C LYS A 43 -12.82 -3.58 -6.66
N GLY A 44 -12.04 -3.62 -5.57
CA GLY A 44 -12.56 -3.98 -4.26
C GLY A 44 -12.99 -5.45 -4.14
N THR A 45 -12.36 -6.36 -4.89
CA THR A 45 -12.64 -7.80 -4.79
C THR A 45 -12.38 -8.28 -3.36
N PRO A 46 -13.29 -9.03 -2.74
CA PRO A 46 -13.09 -9.53 -1.39
C PRO A 46 -11.80 -10.34 -1.26
N ARG A 47 -11.01 -10.04 -0.23
CA ARG A 47 -9.81 -10.80 0.10
C ARG A 47 -10.15 -11.98 1.00
N LYS A 48 -9.23 -12.92 1.10
CA LYS A 48 -9.32 -13.95 2.15
C LYS A 48 -9.38 -13.28 3.52
N PRO A 49 -10.18 -13.81 4.45
CA PRO A 49 -10.14 -13.35 5.83
C PRO A 49 -8.72 -13.40 6.39
N ILE A 50 -8.33 -12.34 7.07
CA ILE A 50 -7.01 -12.25 7.69
C ILE A 50 -7.03 -13.10 8.97
N GLU A 51 -6.09 -14.04 9.07
CA GLU A 51 -5.91 -14.84 10.27
C GLU A 51 -5.37 -14.00 11.43
N SER A 52 -5.74 -14.33 12.68
CA SER A 52 -5.28 -13.65 13.89
C SER A 52 -3.76 -13.54 13.98
N ARG A 53 -3.05 -14.57 13.53
CA ARG A 53 -1.59 -14.57 13.47
C ARG A 53 -1.04 -13.43 12.58
N VAL A 54 -1.71 -13.11 11.48
CA VAL A 54 -1.29 -12.04 10.55
C VAL A 54 -1.50 -10.66 11.18
N TYR A 55 -2.58 -10.47 11.94
CA TYR A 55 -2.76 -9.24 12.72
C TYR A 55 -1.62 -9.01 13.73
N ARG A 56 -1.18 -10.08 14.41
CA ARG A 56 -0.01 -9.98 15.31
C ARG A 56 1.29 -9.63 14.57
N ILE A 57 1.45 -10.10 13.33
CA ILE A 57 2.59 -9.71 12.49
C ILE A 57 2.51 -8.22 12.10
N PHE A 58 1.31 -7.71 11.79
CA PHE A 58 1.13 -6.29 11.52
C PHE A 58 1.44 -5.44 12.74
N GLN A 59 0.93 -5.83 13.92
CA GLN A 59 1.24 -5.13 15.17
C GLN A 59 2.75 -5.12 15.44
N GLN A 60 3.41 -6.27 15.31
CA GLN A 60 4.88 -6.32 15.43
C GLN A 60 5.60 -5.39 14.43
N GLY A 61 5.03 -5.20 13.24
CA GLY A 61 5.56 -4.24 12.26
C GLY A 61 5.50 -2.80 12.78
N HIS A 62 4.38 -2.39 13.34
CA HIS A 62 4.21 -1.05 13.94
C HIS A 62 5.12 -0.85 15.16
N ASP A 63 5.19 -1.85 16.06
CA ASP A 63 6.07 -1.77 17.24
C ASP A 63 7.55 -1.59 16.84
N ILE A 64 8.00 -2.25 15.76
CA ILE A 64 9.34 -2.12 15.20
C ILE A 64 9.56 -0.73 14.56
N GLU A 65 8.55 -0.20 13.88
CA GLU A 65 8.59 1.15 13.30
C GLU A 65 8.79 2.19 14.40
N ASP A 66 7.94 2.17 15.45
CA ASP A 66 8.05 3.05 16.62
C ASP A 66 9.42 2.92 17.33
N GLN A 67 9.90 1.68 17.52
CA GLN A 67 11.20 1.43 18.09
C GLN A 67 12.33 2.03 17.25
N THR A 68 12.26 1.84 15.93
CA THR A 68 13.30 2.32 15.01
C THR A 68 13.32 3.86 14.96
N ILE A 69 12.17 4.50 14.92
CA ILE A 69 12.06 5.96 15.02
C ILE A 69 12.64 6.46 16.34
N GLY A 70 12.34 5.77 17.46
CA GLY A 70 12.91 6.08 18.76
C GLY A 70 14.43 5.99 18.79
N LEU A 71 15.04 5.05 18.07
CA LEU A 71 16.50 4.96 17.90
C LEU A 71 17.06 6.11 17.06
N LEU A 72 16.40 6.44 15.94
CA LEU A 72 16.82 7.55 15.06
C LEU A 72 16.83 8.88 15.79
N LYS A 73 15.86 9.14 16.66
CA LYS A 73 15.78 10.37 17.48
C LYS A 73 16.92 10.51 18.50
N GLN A 74 17.61 9.43 18.83
CA GLN A 74 18.78 9.45 19.72
C GLN A 74 20.09 9.76 18.96
N VAL A 75 20.07 9.67 17.63
CA VAL A 75 21.24 9.99 16.81
C VAL A 75 21.47 11.49 16.82
N PRO A 76 22.67 11.99 17.18
CA PRO A 76 22.94 13.43 17.19
C PRO A 76 22.95 13.99 15.76
N ASN A 77 22.67 15.27 15.63
CA ASN A 77 22.74 16.04 14.38
C ASN A 77 21.79 15.56 13.26
N ILE A 78 20.71 14.84 13.60
CA ILE A 78 19.63 14.52 12.67
C ILE A 78 18.30 15.03 13.22
N LEU A 79 17.49 15.62 12.37
CA LEU A 79 16.10 15.97 12.67
C LEU A 79 15.19 14.89 12.09
N ILE A 80 14.29 14.35 12.89
CA ILE A 80 13.24 13.39 12.49
C ILE A 80 11.89 14.06 12.68
N GLU A 81 11.08 14.05 11.63
CA GLU A 81 9.70 14.56 11.61
C GLU A 81 8.77 13.39 11.25
N GLU A 82 7.89 12.97 12.16
CA GLU A 82 6.94 11.83 11.97
C GLU A 82 5.58 12.27 11.43
N VAL A 83 5.26 13.53 11.60
CA VAL A 83 3.99 14.10 11.16
C VAL A 83 4.25 15.35 10.33
N ASP A 84 3.35 15.61 9.43
CA ASP A 84 3.32 16.85 8.68
C ASP A 84 3.01 18.02 9.64
N PRO A 85 3.88 19.02 9.75
CA PRO A 85 3.71 20.11 10.69
C PRO A 85 2.49 21.00 10.36
N GLU A 86 2.00 21.00 9.13
CA GLU A 86 0.84 21.78 8.73
C GLU A 86 -0.48 21.08 9.10
N THR A 87 -0.53 19.77 8.96
CA THR A 87 -1.76 18.99 9.19
C THR A 87 -1.79 18.29 10.54
N GLY A 88 -0.63 18.08 11.18
CA GLY A 88 -0.48 17.27 12.38
C GLY A 88 -0.74 15.77 12.16
N ARG A 89 -0.80 15.32 10.91
CA ARG A 89 -1.07 13.94 10.53
C ARG A 89 0.16 13.29 9.88
N GLN A 90 0.12 11.98 9.73
CA GLN A 90 1.14 11.26 8.95
C GLN A 90 1.25 11.85 7.54
N PHE A 91 2.45 11.89 6.98
CA PHE A 91 2.70 12.39 5.63
C PHE A 91 1.93 11.58 4.60
N GLU A 92 1.15 12.25 3.77
CA GLU A 92 0.33 11.63 2.72
C GLU A 92 0.72 12.15 1.33
N VAL A 93 0.74 11.24 0.38
CA VAL A 93 0.72 11.56 -1.05
C VAL A 93 -0.49 10.90 -1.70
N GLN A 94 -1.05 11.56 -2.71
CA GLN A 94 -2.22 11.03 -3.41
C GLN A 94 -2.14 11.25 -4.91
N PHE A 95 -2.77 10.33 -5.65
CA PHE A 95 -2.86 10.36 -7.09
C PHE A 95 -4.27 10.09 -7.58
N TYR A 96 -4.56 10.56 -8.78
CA TYR A 96 -5.82 10.28 -9.47
C TYR A 96 -7.06 10.63 -8.64
N GLY A 97 -7.08 11.87 -8.11
CA GLY A 97 -8.18 12.35 -7.28
C GLY A 97 -8.33 11.66 -5.93
N GLY A 98 -7.29 10.96 -5.45
CA GLY A 98 -7.33 10.22 -4.20
C GLY A 98 -7.73 8.76 -4.33
N HIS A 99 -7.91 8.25 -5.55
CA HIS A 99 -8.08 6.81 -5.77
C HIS A 99 -6.87 5.99 -5.31
N ILE A 100 -5.68 6.60 -5.36
CA ILE A 100 -4.43 6.01 -4.89
C ILE A 100 -3.84 6.94 -3.85
N LYS A 101 -3.47 6.38 -2.70
CA LYS A 101 -2.84 7.10 -1.60
C LYS A 101 -1.71 6.31 -0.99
N GLY A 102 -0.80 7.03 -0.36
CA GLY A 102 0.25 6.43 0.42
C GLY A 102 0.69 7.34 1.55
N HIS A 103 1.16 6.72 2.62
CA HIS A 103 1.69 7.39 3.79
C HIS A 103 3.09 6.86 4.01
N PHE A 104 4.05 7.73 4.22
CA PHE A 104 5.40 7.35 4.58
C PHE A 104 5.68 7.65 6.04
N ASP A 105 6.67 6.97 6.61
CA ASP A 105 6.79 6.86 8.06
C ASP A 105 7.36 8.14 8.69
N PHE A 106 8.33 8.79 8.03
CA PHE A 106 8.93 10.02 8.55
C PHE A 106 9.64 10.84 7.46
N ARG A 107 10.03 12.06 7.82
CA ARG A 107 11.06 12.83 7.10
C ARG A 107 12.27 13.02 7.99
N CYS A 108 13.44 13.12 7.39
CA CYS A 108 14.65 13.49 8.12
C CYS A 108 15.50 14.47 7.36
N ARG A 109 16.34 15.22 8.09
CA ARG A 109 17.41 16.04 7.53
C ARG A 109 18.63 16.04 8.42
N SER A 110 19.79 16.11 7.81
CA SER A 110 21.06 16.25 8.51
C SER A 110 22.13 16.75 7.56
N GLU A 111 22.59 17.95 7.76
CA GLU A 111 23.77 18.44 7.02
C GLU A 111 25.02 17.62 7.35
N TYR A 112 25.13 17.19 8.62
CA TYR A 112 26.27 16.43 9.09
C TYR A 112 26.43 15.07 8.38
N TYR A 113 25.32 14.31 8.22
CA TYR A 113 25.36 12.97 7.63
C TYR A 113 25.15 12.97 6.11
N PHE A 114 24.38 13.91 5.57
CA PHE A 114 23.98 13.92 4.16
C PHE A 114 24.71 14.99 3.34
N GLY A 115 25.51 15.86 3.99
CA GLY A 115 26.21 16.94 3.30
C GLY A 115 25.32 18.06 2.77
N GLU A 116 24.02 18.02 3.10
CA GLU A 116 23.04 18.99 2.65
C GLU A 116 21.87 19.12 3.65
N THR A 117 21.14 20.23 3.57
CA THR A 117 20.00 20.52 4.45
C THR A 117 18.66 20.05 3.91
N THR A 118 18.63 19.46 2.71
CA THR A 118 17.40 18.95 2.09
C THR A 118 16.82 17.80 2.90
N ARG A 119 15.49 17.77 2.98
CA ARG A 119 14.79 16.68 3.64
C ARG A 119 14.84 15.40 2.80
N LYS A 120 14.92 14.27 3.47
CA LYS A 120 14.81 12.94 2.89
C LYS A 120 13.52 12.29 3.35
N LEU A 121 12.88 11.51 2.50
CA LEU A 121 11.82 10.60 2.90
C LEU A 121 12.40 9.48 3.77
N GLY A 122 11.66 9.01 4.75
CA GLY A 122 12.02 7.85 5.55
C GLY A 122 10.97 6.75 5.45
N GLU A 123 11.42 5.53 5.28
CA GLU A 123 10.57 4.33 5.24
C GLU A 123 11.22 3.20 6.00
N ILE A 124 10.48 2.58 6.92
CA ILE A 124 10.94 1.49 7.78
C ILE A 124 10.23 0.19 7.39
N LYS A 125 10.98 -0.86 7.28
CA LYS A 125 10.45 -2.21 7.07
C LYS A 125 11.10 -3.18 8.04
N SER A 126 10.43 -4.30 8.28
CA SER A 126 11.00 -5.40 9.06
C SER A 126 11.14 -6.66 8.19
N ALA A 127 12.20 -7.41 8.40
CA ALA A 127 12.45 -8.65 7.69
C ALA A 127 12.91 -9.77 8.64
N ASN A 128 12.69 -11.02 8.25
CA ASN A 128 13.40 -12.14 8.87
C ASN A 128 14.85 -12.18 8.38
N ASP A 129 15.71 -12.89 9.09
CA ASP A 129 17.16 -12.96 8.80
C ASP A 129 17.47 -13.36 7.36
N LYS A 130 16.73 -14.31 6.78
CA LYS A 130 16.93 -14.74 5.39
C LYS A 130 16.67 -13.59 4.39
N ASN A 131 15.58 -12.87 4.57
CA ASN A 131 15.22 -11.76 3.69
C ASN A 131 16.12 -10.54 3.97
N PHE A 132 16.51 -10.31 5.21
CA PHE A 132 17.44 -9.26 5.59
C PHE A 132 18.76 -9.38 4.84
N LYS A 133 19.38 -10.57 4.82
CA LYS A 133 20.58 -10.86 4.04
C LYS A 133 20.46 -10.64 2.54
N MET A 134 19.22 -10.68 2.01
CA MET A 134 19.01 -10.33 0.60
C MET A 134 19.11 -8.83 0.35
N TYR A 135 18.63 -7.99 1.31
CA TYR A 135 18.83 -6.54 1.22
C TYR A 135 20.31 -6.17 1.27
N GLU A 136 21.07 -6.74 2.21
CA GLU A 136 22.52 -6.52 2.27
C GLU A 136 23.24 -6.89 0.97
N LYS A 137 22.81 -7.95 0.31
CA LYS A 137 23.44 -8.46 -0.89
C LYS A 137 23.04 -7.73 -2.16
N LYS A 138 21.78 -7.27 -2.30
CA LYS A 138 21.20 -6.84 -3.57
C LYS A 138 20.55 -5.45 -3.53
N GLY A 139 20.42 -4.84 -2.35
CA GLY A 139 19.66 -3.63 -2.17
C GLY A 139 18.15 -3.83 -2.26
N VAL A 140 17.41 -2.74 -2.05
CA VAL A 140 15.94 -2.75 -1.97
C VAL A 140 15.32 -3.09 -3.32
N GLN A 141 15.75 -2.44 -4.39
CA GLN A 141 15.16 -2.60 -5.73
C GLN A 141 15.13 -4.06 -6.18
N GLN A 142 16.24 -4.78 -6.04
CA GLN A 142 16.34 -6.17 -6.48
C GLN A 142 15.76 -7.18 -5.49
N THR A 143 15.61 -6.79 -4.23
CA THR A 143 15.09 -7.67 -3.18
C THR A 143 13.57 -7.60 -3.08
N ASN A 144 13.00 -6.41 -3.20
CA ASN A 144 11.56 -6.20 -3.04
C ASN A 144 11.05 -5.05 -3.90
N GLU A 145 10.64 -5.36 -5.13
CA GLU A 145 10.08 -4.41 -6.07
C GLU A 145 8.87 -3.66 -5.52
N THR A 146 8.04 -4.30 -4.67
CA THR A 146 6.88 -3.64 -4.06
C THR A 146 7.29 -2.47 -3.17
N TYR A 147 8.33 -2.65 -2.36
CA TYR A 147 8.84 -1.58 -1.50
C TYR A 147 9.57 -0.49 -2.29
N TYR A 148 10.32 -0.88 -3.32
CA TYR A 148 10.94 0.08 -4.21
C TYR A 148 9.90 0.92 -4.94
N ALA A 149 8.87 0.30 -5.52
CA ALA A 149 7.76 0.99 -6.17
C ALA A 149 7.04 1.95 -5.21
N GLN A 150 6.83 1.53 -3.97
CA GLN A 150 6.20 2.33 -2.92
C GLN A 150 6.97 3.63 -2.68
N VAL A 151 8.27 3.57 -2.44
CA VAL A 151 9.08 4.77 -2.14
C VAL A 151 9.28 5.65 -3.37
N GLN A 152 9.39 5.08 -4.57
CA GLN A 152 9.46 5.86 -5.81
C GLN A 152 8.16 6.64 -6.04
N CYS A 153 6.99 6.02 -5.84
CA CYS A 153 5.71 6.71 -5.92
C CYS A 153 5.56 7.77 -4.82
N TYR A 154 6.04 7.55 -3.60
CA TYR A 154 6.03 8.55 -2.54
C TYR A 154 6.83 9.79 -2.96
N MET A 155 8.07 9.61 -3.40
CA MET A 155 8.91 10.72 -3.85
C MET A 155 8.27 11.45 -5.03
N HIS A 156 7.70 10.71 -6.00
CA HIS A 156 7.00 11.31 -7.14
C HIS A 156 5.81 12.18 -6.70
N GLY A 157 5.04 11.75 -5.71
CA GLY A 157 3.90 12.49 -5.18
C GLY A 157 4.28 13.83 -4.55
N THR A 158 5.54 14.01 -4.17
CA THR A 158 6.04 15.27 -3.61
C THR A 158 6.58 16.24 -4.67
N GLN A 159 6.78 15.82 -5.94
CA GLN A 159 7.45 16.65 -6.95
C GLN A 159 6.58 17.79 -7.49
N ASN A 160 5.30 17.57 -7.72
CA ASN A 160 4.41 18.50 -8.42
C ASN A 160 3.13 18.81 -7.64
N ASN A 161 3.16 18.66 -6.35
CA ASN A 161 2.03 18.90 -5.47
C ASN A 161 2.23 20.24 -4.76
N GLU A 162 1.21 21.10 -4.73
CA GLU A 162 1.30 22.43 -4.14
C GLU A 162 1.65 22.39 -2.64
N HIS A 163 1.16 21.39 -1.91
CA HIS A 163 1.51 21.13 -0.52
C HIS A 163 3.01 20.82 -0.33
N TRP A 164 3.66 20.24 -1.34
CA TRP A 164 5.08 19.84 -1.32
C TRP A 164 5.99 20.80 -2.08
N LYS A 165 5.47 21.90 -2.61
CA LYS A 165 6.12 22.81 -3.57
C LYS A 165 7.55 23.21 -3.19
N ASP A 166 7.80 23.48 -1.92
CA ASP A 166 9.10 23.90 -1.42
C ASP A 166 9.90 22.76 -0.75
N HIS A 167 9.40 21.52 -0.81
CA HIS A 167 9.90 20.39 -0.03
C HIS A 167 9.88 19.06 -0.80
N ALA A 168 10.03 19.10 -2.12
CA ALA A 168 10.08 17.89 -2.94
C ALA A 168 11.19 16.94 -2.44
N LEU A 169 10.83 15.70 -2.19
CA LEU A 169 11.74 14.68 -1.67
C LEU A 169 12.32 13.88 -2.82
N THR A 170 13.64 13.94 -2.98
CA THR A 170 14.35 13.27 -4.08
C THR A 170 15.19 12.08 -3.62
N GLN A 171 15.22 11.81 -2.34
CA GLN A 171 15.91 10.67 -1.74
C GLN A 171 15.09 10.07 -0.61
N CYS A 172 15.19 8.75 -0.45
CA CYS A 172 14.58 8.01 0.63
C CYS A 172 15.64 7.31 1.48
N LEU A 173 15.64 7.58 2.78
CA LEU A 173 16.36 6.81 3.79
C LEU A 173 15.53 5.56 4.09
N PHE A 174 15.87 4.45 3.45
CA PHE A 174 15.16 3.18 3.63
C PHE A 174 15.85 2.32 4.67
N ILE A 175 15.11 1.88 5.68
CA ILE A 175 15.63 1.13 6.81
C ILE A 175 14.93 -0.23 6.90
N VAL A 176 15.70 -1.30 7.05
CA VAL A 176 15.15 -2.64 7.30
C VAL A 176 15.65 -3.13 8.66
N PHE A 177 14.72 -3.46 9.55
CA PHE A 177 14.99 -4.06 10.84
C PHE A 177 14.98 -5.58 10.74
N ASN A 178 16.07 -6.25 11.13
CA ASN A 178 16.12 -7.70 11.22
C ASN A 178 15.40 -8.18 12.49
N LYS A 179 14.25 -8.84 12.35
CA LYS A 179 13.45 -9.32 13.48
C LYS A 179 14.11 -10.43 14.32
N ASN A 180 15.16 -11.05 13.79
CA ASN A 180 15.84 -12.16 14.46
C ASN A 180 17.10 -11.70 15.23
N THR A 181 17.80 -10.68 14.70
CA THR A 181 19.11 -10.24 15.23
C THR A 181 19.10 -8.81 15.75
N ALA A 182 18.02 -8.05 15.48
CA ALA A 182 17.91 -6.61 15.74
C ALA A 182 18.93 -5.73 14.98
N GLU A 183 19.59 -6.26 13.95
CA GLU A 183 20.45 -5.51 13.05
C GLU A 183 19.64 -4.59 12.14
N LEU A 184 20.25 -3.48 11.69
CA LEU A 184 19.68 -2.52 10.79
C LEU A 184 20.43 -2.51 9.46
N TYR A 185 19.70 -2.65 8.36
CA TYR A 185 20.17 -2.31 7.02
C TYR A 185 19.68 -0.91 6.68
N ILE A 186 20.53 -0.08 6.11
CA ILE A 186 20.20 1.30 5.75
C ILE A 186 20.65 1.54 4.31
N GLU A 187 19.75 2.04 3.46
CA GLU A 187 20.05 2.38 2.07
C GLU A 187 19.46 3.76 1.73
N MET A 188 20.24 4.58 1.03
CA MET A 188 19.73 5.81 0.44
C MET A 188 19.29 5.51 -1.00
N ILE A 189 17.99 5.65 -1.26
CA ILE A 189 17.38 5.40 -2.57
C ILE A 189 17.10 6.74 -3.24
N ASP A 190 17.68 6.94 -4.42
CA ASP A 190 17.42 8.12 -5.23
C ASP A 190 16.08 8.03 -5.96
N TYR A 191 15.44 9.18 -6.14
CA TYR A 191 14.23 9.28 -6.94
C TYR A 191 14.53 9.05 -8.43
N ASN A 192 13.76 8.13 -9.02
CA ASN A 192 13.76 7.85 -10.44
C ASN A 192 12.37 8.10 -11.03
N LYS A 193 12.25 9.21 -11.77
CA LYS A 193 10.99 9.62 -12.36
C LYS A 193 10.37 8.56 -13.27
N ALA A 194 11.18 7.93 -14.12
CA ALA A 194 10.70 6.93 -15.08
C ALA A 194 10.13 5.69 -14.38
N GLU A 195 10.79 5.22 -13.32
CA GLU A 195 10.31 4.11 -12.51
C GLU A 195 9.01 4.46 -11.77
N ALA A 196 8.95 5.64 -11.16
CA ALA A 196 7.75 6.09 -10.46
C ALA A 196 6.54 6.22 -11.41
N GLU A 197 6.74 6.81 -12.59
CA GLU A 197 5.70 6.92 -13.62
C GLU A 197 5.26 5.55 -14.14
N HIS A 198 6.18 4.61 -14.31
CA HIS A 198 5.86 3.22 -14.67
C HIS A 198 4.95 2.56 -13.62
N TYR A 199 5.31 2.64 -12.35
CA TYR A 199 4.50 2.04 -11.28
C TYR A 199 3.12 2.70 -11.14
N LEU A 200 3.06 4.02 -11.26
CA LEU A 200 1.78 4.74 -11.25
C LEU A 200 0.90 4.40 -12.44
N GLU A 201 1.48 4.20 -13.64
CA GLU A 201 0.73 3.74 -14.80
C GLU A 201 0.18 2.32 -14.60
N CYS A 202 0.90 1.42 -13.93
CA CYS A 202 0.38 0.10 -13.56
C CYS A 202 -0.87 0.21 -12.66
N PHE A 203 -0.84 1.09 -11.67
CA PHE A 203 -2.01 1.35 -10.82
C PHE A 203 -3.18 1.95 -11.60
N LYS A 204 -2.90 2.93 -12.45
CA LYS A 204 -3.90 3.61 -13.29
C LYS A 204 -4.57 2.63 -14.23
N ASN A 205 -3.80 1.78 -14.91
CA ASN A 205 -4.30 0.75 -15.79
C ASN A 205 -5.22 -0.22 -15.05
N ALA A 206 -4.88 -0.61 -13.82
CA ALA A 206 -5.72 -1.47 -13.01
C ALA A 206 -7.04 -0.80 -12.59
N LEU A 207 -7.04 0.50 -12.29
CA LEU A 207 -8.24 1.27 -11.97
C LEU A 207 -9.18 1.39 -13.18
N GLN A 208 -8.62 1.67 -14.36
CA GLN A 208 -9.38 1.96 -15.59
C GLN A 208 -9.70 0.72 -16.41
N ALA A 209 -9.09 -0.43 -16.11
CA ALA A 209 -9.28 -1.65 -16.91
C ALA A 209 -10.78 -2.00 -17.02
N PRO A 210 -11.32 -2.10 -18.25
CA PRO A 210 -12.72 -2.47 -18.48
C PRO A 210 -12.97 -3.96 -18.25
N GLU A 211 -11.93 -4.76 -18.43
CA GLU A 211 -11.98 -6.21 -18.35
C GLU A 211 -10.83 -6.75 -17.48
N LEU A 212 -10.97 -7.98 -17.06
CA LEU A 212 -10.01 -8.67 -16.23
C LEU A 212 -8.69 -8.90 -17.00
N PRO A 213 -7.55 -8.36 -16.55
CA PRO A 213 -6.26 -8.59 -17.20
C PRO A 213 -5.87 -10.07 -17.25
N GLU A 214 -4.93 -10.42 -18.13
CA GLU A 214 -4.40 -11.78 -18.23
C GLU A 214 -3.77 -12.28 -16.92
N LYS A 215 -3.77 -13.60 -16.72
CA LYS A 215 -3.10 -14.23 -15.59
C LYS A 215 -1.59 -14.03 -15.69
N TYR A 216 -0.95 -13.78 -14.57
CA TYR A 216 0.51 -13.74 -14.51
C TYR A 216 1.13 -15.13 -14.85
N SER A 217 0.46 -16.20 -14.42
CA SER A 217 0.80 -17.59 -14.73
C SER A 217 -0.46 -18.44 -14.66
N ASP A 218 -0.56 -19.43 -15.52
CA ASP A 218 -1.64 -20.45 -15.44
C ASP A 218 -1.38 -21.48 -14.34
N ASN A 219 -0.15 -21.56 -13.83
CA ASN A 219 0.18 -22.42 -12.72
C ASN A 219 -0.18 -21.77 -11.37
N PRO A 220 -1.20 -22.27 -10.64
CA PRO A 220 -1.60 -21.71 -9.34
C PRO A 220 -0.55 -21.88 -8.24
N THR A 221 0.43 -22.79 -8.43
CA THR A 221 1.52 -23.01 -7.47
C THR A 221 2.74 -22.12 -7.73
N PHE A 222 2.74 -21.36 -8.82
CA PHE A 222 3.78 -20.37 -9.08
C PHE A 222 3.88 -19.40 -7.90
N TYR A 223 5.08 -19.02 -7.50
CA TYR A 223 5.31 -18.35 -6.22
C TYR A 223 4.45 -17.06 -6.02
N ILE A 224 4.25 -16.27 -7.08
CA ILE A 224 3.40 -15.06 -7.05
C ILE A 224 1.92 -15.44 -6.86
N CYS A 225 1.44 -16.49 -7.53
CA CYS A 225 0.05 -16.93 -7.50
C CYS A 225 -0.29 -17.67 -6.20
N ARG A 226 0.63 -18.49 -5.69
CA ARG A 226 0.45 -19.29 -4.48
C ARG A 226 0.09 -18.46 -3.25
N PHE A 227 0.67 -17.28 -3.11
CA PHE A 227 0.46 -16.37 -1.99
C PHE A 227 -0.52 -15.24 -2.30
N CYS A 228 -1.17 -15.26 -3.46
CA CYS A 228 -2.11 -14.24 -3.88
C CYS A 228 -3.44 -14.37 -3.12
N ASP A 229 -3.92 -13.26 -2.54
CA ASP A 229 -5.22 -13.20 -1.85
C ASP A 229 -6.39 -13.52 -2.76
N PHE A 230 -6.21 -13.39 -4.07
CA PHE A 230 -7.22 -13.57 -5.10
C PHE A 230 -7.07 -14.87 -5.91
N ALA A 231 -6.22 -15.80 -5.45
CA ALA A 231 -5.94 -17.05 -6.19
C ALA A 231 -7.20 -17.86 -6.51
N GLU A 232 -8.21 -17.83 -5.62
CA GLU A 232 -9.47 -18.56 -5.85
C GLU A 232 -10.30 -17.96 -6.98
N TYR A 233 -10.34 -16.63 -7.10
CA TYR A 233 -11.00 -15.95 -8.22
C TYR A 233 -10.25 -16.15 -9.53
N CYS A 234 -8.93 -16.24 -9.46
CA CYS A 234 -8.06 -16.31 -10.62
C CYS A 234 -7.94 -17.72 -11.19
N HIS A 235 -7.92 -18.76 -10.35
CA HIS A 235 -7.59 -20.13 -10.74
C HIS A 235 -8.68 -21.17 -10.46
N LYS A 236 -9.71 -20.82 -9.67
CA LYS A 236 -10.81 -21.73 -9.32
C LYS A 236 -12.17 -21.25 -9.82
N ASP A 237 -12.16 -20.23 -10.69
CA ASP A 237 -13.38 -19.62 -11.27
C ASP A 237 -14.45 -19.29 -10.23
N LYS A 238 -14.01 -18.93 -9.00
CA LYS A 238 -14.92 -18.46 -7.97
C LYS A 238 -15.65 -17.23 -8.50
N SER A 239 -16.96 -17.32 -8.63
CA SER A 239 -17.78 -16.18 -9.04
C SER A 239 -17.61 -15.05 -8.04
N ILE A 240 -17.37 -13.86 -8.55
CA ILE A 240 -17.42 -12.65 -7.75
C ILE A 240 -18.90 -12.31 -7.67
N GLU A 241 -19.53 -12.50 -6.52
CA GLU A 241 -20.87 -11.98 -6.31
C GLU A 241 -20.83 -10.47 -6.51
N LEU A 242 -21.64 -9.99 -7.48
CA LEU A 242 -21.70 -8.57 -7.90
C LEU A 242 -22.30 -7.64 -6.82
N GLU A 243 -22.14 -7.98 -5.55
CA GLU A 243 -22.53 -7.10 -4.46
C GLU A 243 -21.72 -5.79 -4.43
N LYS A 244 -20.54 -5.80 -5.04
CA LYS A 244 -19.66 -4.63 -5.10
C LYS A 244 -19.68 -4.02 -6.50
N ILE A 245 -20.31 -2.89 -6.61
CA ILE A 245 -20.55 -2.17 -7.87
C ILE A 245 -19.29 -1.75 -8.62
N LYS A 246 -18.15 -1.57 -7.93
CA LYS A 246 -16.84 -1.30 -8.58
C LYS A 246 -16.42 -2.39 -9.57
N GLN A 247 -17.00 -3.58 -9.50
CA GLN A 247 -16.75 -4.69 -10.41
C GLN A 247 -17.64 -4.65 -11.67
N CYS A 248 -18.64 -3.80 -11.69
CA CYS A 248 -19.43 -3.59 -12.89
C CYS A 248 -18.58 -2.94 -13.99
N LYS A 249 -18.57 -3.53 -15.19
CA LYS A 249 -17.80 -3.02 -16.33
C LYS A 249 -18.15 -1.59 -16.76
N HIS A 250 -19.31 -1.10 -16.34
CA HIS A 250 -19.77 0.26 -16.63
C HIS A 250 -19.38 1.28 -15.56
N ILE A 251 -18.78 0.85 -14.47
CA ILE A 251 -18.28 1.74 -13.43
C ILE A 251 -16.84 2.15 -13.77
N GLN A 252 -16.63 3.46 -13.84
CA GLN A 252 -15.35 4.06 -14.14
C GLN A 252 -14.90 5.03 -13.03
N PRO A 253 -13.60 5.11 -12.73
CA PRO A 253 -13.08 6.09 -11.78
C PRO A 253 -13.05 7.48 -12.43
N ASN A 254 -13.48 8.50 -11.70
CA ASN A 254 -13.18 9.88 -12.05
C ASN A 254 -11.79 10.23 -11.48
N MET A 255 -10.80 10.29 -12.36
CA MET A 255 -9.39 10.45 -11.98
C MET A 255 -9.07 11.84 -11.40
N THR A 256 -10.01 12.78 -11.44
CA THR A 256 -9.84 14.13 -10.88
C THR A 256 -10.51 14.26 -9.52
N SER A 257 -11.75 13.77 -9.38
CA SER A 257 -12.53 13.96 -8.15
C SER A 257 -12.41 12.81 -7.14
N GLY A 258 -11.83 11.68 -7.53
CA GLY A 258 -11.74 10.49 -6.69
C GLY A 258 -13.05 9.69 -6.58
N ASN A 259 -14.12 10.14 -7.22
CA ASN A 259 -15.42 9.45 -7.22
C ASN A 259 -15.48 8.37 -8.31
N TRP A 260 -16.46 7.48 -8.16
CA TRP A 260 -16.82 6.51 -9.20
C TRP A 260 -18.11 6.95 -9.88
N PHE A 261 -18.21 6.73 -11.16
CA PHE A 261 -19.43 7.04 -11.94
C PHE A 261 -19.80 5.90 -12.87
N CYS A 262 -21.09 5.80 -13.21
CA CYS A 262 -21.60 4.80 -14.15
C CYS A 262 -21.72 5.40 -15.55
N THR A 263 -21.18 4.72 -16.54
CA THR A 263 -21.30 5.12 -17.96
C THR A 263 -22.58 4.64 -18.62
N LYS A 264 -23.35 3.73 -17.99
CA LYS A 264 -24.57 3.14 -18.52
C LYS A 264 -25.79 3.85 -17.97
N THR A 265 -26.32 4.82 -18.71
CA THR A 265 -27.49 5.65 -18.33
C THR A 265 -28.84 4.90 -18.34
N ASP A 266 -28.93 3.76 -19.03
CA ASP A 266 -30.12 2.91 -19.10
C ASP A 266 -30.11 1.75 -18.07
N CYS A 267 -29.12 1.73 -17.19
CA CYS A 267 -29.00 0.73 -16.13
C CYS A 267 -30.13 0.90 -15.09
N GLU A 268 -30.72 -0.20 -14.66
CA GLU A 268 -31.76 -0.19 -13.62
C GLU A 268 -31.32 0.49 -12.33
N PHE A 269 -30.07 0.25 -11.90
CA PHE A 269 -29.48 0.92 -10.75
C PHE A 269 -29.21 2.41 -10.97
N TYR A 270 -28.94 2.84 -12.19
CA TYR A 270 -28.74 4.24 -12.54
C TYR A 270 -30.05 5.02 -12.56
N LYS A 271 -31.14 4.40 -13.07
CA LYS A 271 -32.47 5.03 -13.18
C LYS A 271 -33.15 5.32 -11.85
N GLN A 272 -32.72 4.64 -10.76
CA GLN A 272 -33.29 4.85 -9.42
C GLN A 272 -32.78 6.11 -8.72
N GLN A 273 -31.77 6.79 -9.27
CA GLN A 273 -31.29 8.06 -8.74
C GLN A 273 -31.04 9.08 -9.86
N VAL A 274 -31.70 10.22 -9.74
CA VAL A 274 -31.50 11.36 -10.64
C VAL A 274 -30.12 11.98 -10.39
N GLY A 275 -29.20 11.80 -11.35
CA GLY A 275 -27.92 12.48 -11.39
C GLY A 275 -26.75 11.78 -10.70
N GLY A 276 -26.82 10.49 -10.43
CA GLY A 276 -25.69 9.81 -9.82
C GLY A 276 -25.78 8.31 -9.62
N LEU A 277 -24.80 7.78 -8.94
CA LEU A 277 -24.75 6.40 -8.47
C LEU A 277 -25.90 6.15 -7.47
N THR A 278 -26.53 4.99 -7.52
CA THR A 278 -27.56 4.59 -6.54
C THR A 278 -26.98 4.57 -5.12
N GLU A 279 -27.85 4.51 -4.08
CA GLU A 279 -27.37 4.33 -2.70
C GLU A 279 -26.40 3.15 -2.60
N LYS A 280 -26.68 2.06 -3.31
CA LYS A 280 -25.80 0.90 -3.42
C LYS A 280 -24.50 1.24 -4.15
N CYS A 281 -24.52 2.14 -5.12
CA CYS A 281 -23.34 2.66 -5.81
C CYS A 281 -22.58 3.71 -4.98
N GLN A 282 -23.28 4.53 -4.19
CA GLN A 282 -22.71 5.56 -3.34
C GLN A 282 -22.00 4.98 -2.12
N SER A 283 -22.52 3.88 -1.54
CA SER A 283 -21.87 3.20 -0.42
C SER A 283 -20.48 2.62 -0.74
N ILE A 284 -20.13 2.59 -2.02
CA ILE A 284 -18.81 2.14 -2.50
C ILE A 284 -17.87 3.33 -2.79
N SER A 285 -18.42 4.55 -2.84
CA SER A 285 -17.67 5.78 -3.12
C SER A 285 -17.11 6.45 -1.86
N GLN A 286 -17.48 5.95 -0.68
CA GLN A 286 -16.95 6.34 0.62
C GLN A 286 -15.99 5.27 1.13
#